data_dd0b84a923513e15c3c23a47e04f0485
#
_entry.id   dd0b84a923513e15c3c23a47e04f0485
#
_cell.length_a   1.000
_cell.length_b   1.000
_cell.length_c   1.000
_cell.angle_alpha   90.00
_cell.angle_beta   90.00
_cell.angle_gamma   90.00
#
_symmetry.space_group_name_H-M   'P 1'
#
loop_
_entity.id
_entity.type
_entity.pdbx_description
1 polymer ?
#
loop_
_entity_poly.entity_id
_entity_poly.type
_entity_poly.pdbx_seq_one_letter_code
_entity_poly.pdbx_strand_id
1 'polypeptide(L)'
;VQIARFHEGMSIVQRDRNAAFFQSPDGARLLLCAEIGSEGRNFQFASHLVFWDLPPDPDQLEQRIGRLDRIGQKRDVNLHFASFRHSAQEAFARWFDEGLDAFRTSPQDGRELLRRFGAELVHVAREYAAAHSAAEEALESLIARTRTAHRELAAAIQQGRDRLLELATQRAAPDALLQRALHEDDGDIARDAFLLKLFEQFGISAEDLSDTIHLLDPEYLSTEAFPGFENGPRQATFDRATALTREDVLFLRLDHPMVQGAL
;
A
#
# COMPACT_ATOMS: atom_id res chain seq x y z
N VAL A 1 -14.91 3.25 24.10
CA VAL A 1 -14.43 3.07 22.71
C VAL A 1 -13.65 1.78 22.64
N GLN A 2 -14.03 0.88 21.73
CA GLN A 2 -13.29 -0.36 21.48
C GLN A 2 -12.11 -0.06 20.55
N ILE A 3 -10.94 -0.62 20.88
CA ILE A 3 -9.67 -0.35 20.20
C ILE A 3 -9.09 -1.67 19.72
N ALA A 4 -8.80 -1.76 18.42
CA ALA A 4 -7.95 -2.79 17.85
C ALA A 4 -6.48 -2.33 17.87
N ARG A 5 -5.54 -3.28 17.85
CA ARG A 5 -4.11 -2.99 17.91
C ARG A 5 -3.36 -3.80 16.88
N PHE A 6 -2.33 -3.16 16.26
CA PHE A 6 -1.36 -3.79 15.40
C PHE A 6 0.04 -3.39 15.80
N HIS A 7 0.85 -4.36 16.19
CA HIS A 7 2.26 -4.13 16.50
C HIS A 7 3.10 -5.39 16.25
N GLU A 8 4.38 -5.24 16.24
CA GLU A 8 5.38 -6.26 15.88
C GLU A 8 5.28 -7.53 16.73
N GLY A 9 4.99 -7.40 18.03
CA GLY A 9 4.86 -8.53 18.95
C GLY A 9 3.59 -9.38 18.78
N MET A 10 2.73 -9.08 17.79
CA MET A 10 1.50 -9.86 17.54
C MET A 10 1.75 -10.92 16.48
N SER A 11 1.21 -12.13 16.70
CA SER A 11 1.16 -13.17 15.68
C SER A 11 0.24 -12.76 14.51
N ILE A 12 0.42 -13.40 13.36
CA ILE A 12 -0.43 -13.18 12.16
C ILE A 12 -1.91 -13.36 12.51
N VAL A 13 -2.25 -14.45 13.23
CA VAL A 13 -3.63 -14.73 13.64
C VAL A 13 -4.22 -13.63 14.53
N GLN A 14 -3.42 -13.08 15.44
CA GLN A 14 -3.86 -11.96 16.28
C GLN A 14 -4.10 -10.69 15.46
N ARG A 15 -3.25 -10.41 14.47
CA ARG A 15 -3.41 -9.27 13.56
C ARG A 15 -4.68 -9.44 12.72
N ASP A 16 -4.95 -10.63 12.20
CA ASP A 16 -6.16 -10.93 11.41
C ASP A 16 -7.43 -10.73 12.24
N ARG A 17 -7.46 -11.23 13.46
CA ARG A 17 -8.58 -11.02 14.37
C ARG A 17 -8.82 -9.54 14.68
N ASN A 18 -7.76 -8.77 14.90
CA ASN A 18 -7.86 -7.32 15.13
C ASN A 18 -8.31 -6.57 13.87
N ALA A 19 -7.86 -6.96 12.68
CA ALA A 19 -8.34 -6.41 11.42
C ALA A 19 -9.83 -6.65 11.22
N ALA A 20 -10.27 -7.90 11.37
CA ALA A 20 -11.69 -8.27 11.27
C ALA A 20 -12.53 -7.52 12.31
N PHE A 21 -12.03 -7.38 13.53
CA PHE A 21 -12.69 -6.63 14.59
C PHE A 21 -12.80 -5.14 14.27
N PHE A 22 -11.78 -4.53 13.65
CA PHE A 22 -11.82 -3.13 13.22
C PHE A 22 -12.74 -2.93 12.00
N GLN A 23 -12.88 -3.94 11.14
CA GLN A 23 -13.76 -3.88 9.97
C GLN A 23 -15.22 -4.09 10.33
N SER A 24 -15.52 -4.80 11.42
CA SER A 24 -16.88 -5.11 11.86
C SER A 24 -17.66 -3.85 12.24
N PRO A 25 -18.94 -3.71 11.83
CA PRO A 25 -19.82 -2.62 12.24
C PRO A 25 -19.97 -2.48 13.77
N ASP A 26 -19.95 -3.59 14.48
CA ASP A 26 -20.07 -3.64 15.94
C ASP A 26 -18.70 -3.75 16.64
N GLY A 27 -17.63 -3.66 15.89
CA GLY A 27 -16.26 -3.85 16.36
C GLY A 27 -15.57 -2.58 16.82
N ALA A 28 -14.25 -2.60 16.71
CA ALA A 28 -13.41 -1.48 17.11
C ALA A 28 -13.66 -0.24 16.24
N ARG A 29 -13.64 0.94 16.87
CA ARG A 29 -13.75 2.23 16.18
C ARG A 29 -12.42 2.91 15.99
N LEU A 30 -11.37 2.38 16.57
CA LEU A 30 -10.01 2.87 16.47
C LEU A 30 -9.06 1.70 16.29
N LEU A 31 -8.13 1.83 15.36
CA LEU A 31 -6.98 0.94 15.20
C LEU A 31 -5.71 1.70 15.57
N LEU A 32 -5.01 1.23 16.61
CA LEU A 32 -3.64 1.66 16.91
C LEU A 32 -2.68 0.77 16.15
N CYS A 33 -1.87 1.37 15.29
CA CYS A 33 -1.00 0.65 14.38
C CYS A 33 0.45 1.13 14.51
N ALA A 34 1.38 0.22 14.77
CA ALA A 34 2.80 0.46 14.56
C ALA A 34 3.12 0.28 13.06
N GLU A 35 4.23 0.85 12.60
CA GLU A 35 4.60 0.89 11.18
C GLU A 35 4.63 -0.50 10.54
N ILE A 36 5.34 -1.43 11.13
CA ILE A 36 5.46 -2.82 10.65
C ILE A 36 4.11 -3.57 10.73
N GLY A 37 3.25 -3.23 11.69
CA GLY A 37 1.97 -3.89 11.87
C GLY A 37 0.94 -3.60 10.75
N SER A 38 1.16 -2.55 9.96
CA SER A 38 0.25 -2.13 8.88
C SER A 38 0.67 -2.62 7.48
N GLU A 39 1.85 -3.18 7.30
CA GLU A 39 2.31 -3.65 6.00
C GLU A 39 1.38 -4.72 5.41
N GLY A 40 1.10 -4.62 4.11
CA GLY A 40 0.28 -5.57 3.37
C GLY A 40 -1.23 -5.51 3.66
N ARG A 41 -1.73 -4.59 4.49
CA ARG A 41 -3.15 -4.48 4.85
C ARG A 41 -3.84 -3.32 4.14
N ASN A 42 -5.11 -3.53 3.84
CA ASN A 42 -5.99 -2.55 3.23
C ASN A 42 -7.06 -2.11 4.23
N PHE A 43 -7.13 -0.80 4.48
CA PHE A 43 -8.10 -0.18 5.39
C PHE A 43 -8.98 0.86 4.68
N GLN A 44 -9.28 0.66 3.40
CA GLN A 44 -10.11 1.57 2.58
C GLN A 44 -11.53 1.81 3.13
N PHE A 45 -11.99 1.01 4.08
CA PHE A 45 -13.25 1.24 4.77
C PHE A 45 -13.14 2.34 5.84
N ALA A 46 -11.93 2.70 6.27
CA ALA A 46 -11.66 3.82 7.15
C ALA A 46 -11.44 5.11 6.34
N SER A 47 -11.78 6.26 6.91
CA SER A 47 -11.66 7.56 6.27
C SER A 47 -10.91 8.60 7.12
N HIS A 48 -10.40 8.21 8.26
CA HIS A 48 -9.60 9.07 9.13
C HIS A 48 -8.29 8.39 9.49
N LEU A 49 -7.18 9.07 9.22
CA LEU A 49 -5.84 8.66 9.59
C LEU A 49 -5.24 9.69 10.54
N VAL A 50 -4.84 9.25 11.72
CA VAL A 50 -4.20 10.10 12.72
C VAL A 50 -2.74 9.71 12.81
N PHE A 51 -1.85 10.63 12.44
CA PHE A 51 -0.42 10.51 12.65
C PHE A 51 -0.09 10.97 14.07
N TRP A 52 0.43 10.07 14.88
CA TRP A 52 1.01 10.43 16.17
C TRP A 52 2.35 11.14 16.00
N ASP A 53 3.09 10.71 14.99
CA ASP A 53 4.34 11.29 14.50
C ASP A 53 4.32 11.34 12.97
N LEU A 54 4.81 12.43 12.39
CA LEU A 54 5.02 12.52 10.95
C LEU A 54 6.34 11.81 10.60
N PRO A 55 6.34 10.89 9.63
CA PRO A 55 7.56 10.29 9.14
C PRO A 55 8.41 11.38 8.45
N PRO A 56 9.75 11.34 8.59
CA PRO A 56 10.61 12.31 7.90
C PRO A 56 10.73 12.07 6.39
N ASP A 57 10.31 10.91 5.92
CA ASP A 57 10.40 10.46 4.53
C ASP A 57 9.03 10.58 3.84
N PRO A 58 8.92 11.32 2.71
CA PRO A 58 7.69 11.44 1.93
C PRO A 58 7.13 10.09 1.46
N ASP A 59 7.99 9.13 1.10
CA ASP A 59 7.57 7.80 0.65
C ASP A 59 6.85 7.04 1.78
N GLN A 60 7.35 7.16 3.03
CA GLN A 60 6.68 6.58 4.20
C GLN A 60 5.34 7.24 4.49
N LEU A 61 5.26 8.57 4.32
CA LEU A 61 4.01 9.30 4.45
C LEU A 61 2.98 8.80 3.43
N GLU A 62 3.38 8.69 2.17
CA GLU A 62 2.55 8.16 1.09
C GLU A 62 2.10 6.72 1.36
N GLN A 63 3.00 5.85 1.79
CA GLN A 63 2.66 4.46 2.15
C GLN A 63 1.63 4.39 3.27
N ARG A 64 1.75 5.23 4.30
CA ARG A 64 0.78 5.28 5.41
C ARG A 64 -0.59 5.78 4.92
N ILE A 65 -0.64 6.83 4.09
CA ILE A 65 -1.87 7.34 3.49
C ILE A 65 -2.50 6.30 2.55
N GLY A 66 -1.69 5.64 1.74
CA GLY A 66 -2.10 4.62 0.78
C GLY A 66 -2.73 3.37 1.42
N ARG A 67 -2.69 3.20 2.75
CA ARG A 67 -3.47 2.16 3.43
C ARG A 67 -4.96 2.42 3.42
N LEU A 68 -5.37 3.69 3.33
CA LEU A 68 -6.75 4.14 3.28
C LEU A 68 -7.14 4.63 1.88
N ASP A 69 -6.23 5.35 1.22
CA ASP A 69 -6.44 5.92 -0.11
C ASP A 69 -6.08 4.89 -1.19
N ARG A 70 -7.05 4.09 -1.56
CA ARG A 70 -6.93 3.03 -2.57
C ARG A 70 -8.07 3.05 -3.56
N ILE A 71 -7.87 2.37 -4.69
CA ILE A 71 -8.93 2.13 -5.68
C ILE A 71 -10.13 1.49 -4.98
N GLY A 72 -11.28 2.15 -5.05
CA GLY A 72 -12.51 1.74 -4.35
C GLY A 72 -12.82 2.50 -3.07
N GLN A 73 -11.95 3.42 -2.62
CA GLN A 73 -12.28 4.37 -1.55
C GLN A 73 -13.42 5.28 -2.02
N LYS A 74 -14.49 5.34 -1.23
CA LYS A 74 -15.72 6.10 -1.57
C LYS A 74 -15.84 7.42 -0.81
N ARG A 75 -14.94 7.68 0.12
CA ARG A 75 -14.96 8.85 1.02
C ARG A 75 -13.60 9.54 0.97
N ASP A 76 -13.62 10.85 1.20
CA ASP A 76 -12.37 11.59 1.38
C ASP A 76 -11.61 11.05 2.59
N VAL A 77 -10.30 10.89 2.43
CA VAL A 77 -9.40 10.50 3.53
C VAL A 77 -9.01 11.75 4.29
N ASN A 78 -9.39 11.80 5.56
CA ASN A 78 -9.07 12.91 6.44
C ASN A 78 -7.79 12.60 7.21
N LEU A 79 -6.76 13.40 6.98
CA LEU A 79 -5.47 13.28 7.64
C LEU A 79 -5.42 14.21 8.85
N HIS A 80 -5.03 13.67 9.99
CA HIS A 80 -4.88 14.40 11.23
C HIS A 80 -3.48 14.19 11.78
N PHE A 81 -2.84 15.26 12.21
CA PHE A 81 -1.60 15.17 12.96
C PHE A 81 -1.55 16.25 14.05
N ALA A 82 -0.90 15.92 15.15
CA ALA A 82 -0.65 16.87 16.20
C ALA A 82 0.77 17.41 16.08
N SER A 83 0.93 18.73 16.04
CA SER A 83 2.23 19.37 16.11
C SER A 83 2.25 20.41 17.22
N PHE A 84 3.40 20.58 17.83
CA PHE A 84 3.63 21.69 18.75
C PHE A 84 4.06 22.92 17.97
N ARG A 85 3.49 24.06 18.28
CA ARG A 85 3.91 25.33 17.66
C ARG A 85 5.41 25.56 17.89
N HIS A 86 6.08 26.08 16.89
CA HIS A 86 7.51 26.42 16.92
C HIS A 86 8.39 25.18 17.20
N SER A 87 7.99 24.04 16.73
CA SER A 87 8.75 22.80 16.84
C SER A 87 9.35 22.38 15.50
N ALA A 88 10.36 21.52 15.55
CA ALA A 88 10.90 20.93 14.34
C ALA A 88 9.83 20.13 13.56
N GLN A 89 8.87 19.50 14.26
CA GLN A 89 7.77 18.78 13.65
C GLN A 89 6.84 19.72 12.86
N GLU A 90 6.58 20.94 13.33
CA GLU A 90 5.84 21.95 12.58
C GLU A 90 6.58 22.33 11.29
N ALA A 91 7.89 22.52 11.35
CA ALA A 91 8.69 22.83 10.17
C ALA A 91 8.63 21.71 9.13
N PHE A 92 8.70 20.44 9.53
CA PHE A 92 8.49 19.30 8.64
C PHE A 92 7.08 19.27 8.07
N ALA A 93 6.06 19.48 8.90
CA ALA A 93 4.67 19.50 8.45
C ALA A 93 4.42 20.57 7.39
N ARG A 94 4.96 21.77 7.60
CA ARG A 94 4.89 22.86 6.62
C ARG A 94 5.64 22.54 5.34
N TRP A 95 6.79 21.91 5.42
CA TRP A 95 7.54 21.48 4.25
C TRP A 95 6.77 20.45 3.42
N PHE A 96 6.10 19.46 4.08
CA PHE A 96 5.23 18.49 3.41
C PHE A 96 4.00 19.15 2.79
N ASP A 97 3.32 20.04 3.51
CA ASP A 97 2.09 20.69 3.03
C ASP A 97 2.39 21.73 1.94
N GLU A 98 3.23 22.71 2.27
CA GLU A 98 3.45 23.87 1.42
C GLU A 98 4.50 23.67 0.33
N GLY A 99 5.47 22.76 0.54
CA GLY A 99 6.55 22.46 -0.39
C GLY A 99 6.21 21.36 -1.38
N LEU A 100 5.61 20.26 -0.91
CA LEU A 100 5.35 19.04 -1.65
C LEU A 100 3.87 18.82 -1.98
N ASP A 101 2.94 19.53 -1.32
CA ASP A 101 1.50 19.24 -1.33
C ASP A 101 1.16 17.78 -0.96
N ALA A 102 2.01 17.15 -0.12
CA ALA A 102 2.02 15.70 0.13
C ALA A 102 0.81 15.19 0.92
N PHE A 103 0.01 16.09 1.51
CA PHE A 103 -1.23 15.72 2.20
C PHE A 103 -2.46 15.69 1.26
N ARG A 104 -2.34 16.21 0.02
CA ARG A 104 -3.43 16.25 -0.96
C ARG A 104 -3.11 15.49 -2.23
N THR A 105 -1.83 15.36 -2.54
CA THR A 105 -1.35 14.68 -3.74
C THR A 105 -0.29 13.63 -3.35
N SER A 106 -0.06 12.66 -4.24
CA SER A 106 1.02 11.69 -4.06
C SER A 106 2.25 12.17 -4.85
N PRO A 107 3.25 12.79 -4.19
CA PRO A 107 4.40 13.36 -4.85
C PRO A 107 5.39 12.28 -5.30
N GLN A 108 5.37 11.93 -6.58
CA GLN A 108 6.25 10.89 -7.15
C GLN A 108 7.73 11.25 -7.16
N ASP A 109 8.05 12.49 -6.91
CA ASP A 109 9.39 13.06 -6.81
C ASP A 109 9.85 13.30 -5.36
N GLY A 110 9.05 12.87 -4.37
CA GLY A 110 9.29 13.11 -2.95
C GLY A 110 10.67 12.67 -2.48
N ARG A 111 11.13 11.49 -2.92
CA ARG A 111 12.47 10.96 -2.61
C ARG A 111 13.59 11.84 -3.18
N GLU A 112 13.45 12.32 -4.41
CA GLU A 112 14.46 13.20 -5.03
C GLU A 112 14.50 14.55 -4.32
N LEU A 113 13.36 15.09 -3.93
CA LEU A 113 13.28 16.34 -3.17
C LEU A 113 13.85 16.19 -1.76
N LEU A 114 13.59 15.08 -1.10
CA LEU A 114 14.24 14.76 0.19
C LEU A 114 15.76 14.65 0.04
N ARG A 115 16.24 14.03 -1.02
CA ARG A 115 17.68 13.94 -1.32
C ARG A 115 18.31 15.32 -1.51
N ARG A 116 17.62 16.26 -2.19
CA ARG A 116 18.11 17.61 -2.46
C ARG A 116 18.06 18.52 -1.24
N PHE A 117 16.97 18.48 -0.50
CA PHE A 117 16.65 19.45 0.53
C PHE A 117 16.67 18.88 1.95
N GLY A 118 16.70 17.56 2.14
CA GLY A 118 16.51 16.92 3.44
C GLY A 118 17.55 17.31 4.49
N ALA A 119 18.82 17.43 4.11
CA ALA A 119 19.86 17.86 5.05
C ALA A 119 19.64 19.30 5.53
N GLU A 120 19.27 20.19 4.62
CA GLU A 120 18.93 21.59 4.92
C GLU A 120 17.63 21.67 5.75
N LEU A 121 16.63 20.85 5.42
CA LEU A 121 15.38 20.77 6.18
C LEU A 121 15.63 20.41 7.65
N VAL A 122 16.46 19.39 7.90
CA VAL A 122 16.82 18.99 9.28
C VAL A 122 17.51 20.14 10.02
N HIS A 123 18.42 20.84 9.34
CA HIS A 123 19.13 21.98 9.95
C HIS A 123 18.16 23.12 10.28
N VAL A 124 17.37 23.58 9.30
CA VAL A 124 16.39 24.66 9.45
C VAL A 124 15.33 24.30 10.49
N ALA A 125 14.86 23.05 10.53
CA ALA A 125 13.87 22.62 11.51
C ALA A 125 14.41 22.66 12.95
N ARG A 126 15.70 22.36 13.16
CA ARG A 126 16.35 22.49 14.47
C ARG A 126 16.48 23.95 14.88
N GLU A 127 16.88 24.82 13.97
CA GLU A 127 16.98 26.26 14.23
C GLU A 127 15.61 26.86 14.49
N TYR A 128 14.58 26.45 13.74
CA TYR A 128 13.19 26.86 13.94
C TYR A 128 12.67 26.47 15.33
N ALA A 129 13.03 25.30 15.83
CA ALA A 129 12.68 24.87 17.18
C ALA A 129 13.45 25.63 18.28
N ALA A 130 14.67 26.05 17.99
CA ALA A 130 15.52 26.77 18.96
C ALA A 130 15.26 28.28 18.98
N ALA A 131 15.02 28.91 17.84
CA ALA A 131 14.88 30.34 17.65
C ALA A 131 13.91 30.67 16.50
N HIS A 132 12.63 30.36 16.69
CA HIS A 132 11.57 30.46 15.70
C HIS A 132 11.64 31.70 14.81
N SER A 133 11.64 32.91 15.40
CA SER A 133 11.61 34.18 14.65
C SER A 133 12.83 34.41 13.76
N ALA A 134 13.98 33.87 14.12
CA ALA A 134 15.21 34.00 13.34
C ALA A 134 15.28 32.98 12.18
N ALA A 135 14.61 31.82 12.32
CA ALA A 135 14.62 30.74 11.33
C ALA A 135 13.39 30.73 10.42
N GLU A 136 12.39 31.56 10.65
CA GLU A 136 11.15 31.62 9.86
C GLU A 136 11.43 31.91 8.38
N GLU A 137 12.24 32.94 8.10
CA GLU A 137 12.61 33.32 6.72
C GLU A 137 13.38 32.18 6.01
N ALA A 138 14.27 31.49 6.71
CA ALA A 138 15.01 30.35 6.18
C ALA A 138 14.07 29.19 5.83
N LEU A 139 13.08 28.90 6.68
CA LEU A 139 12.06 27.88 6.42
C LEU A 139 11.19 28.25 5.22
N GLU A 140 10.69 29.47 5.13
CA GLU A 140 9.91 29.93 3.99
C GLU A 140 10.69 29.88 2.68
N SER A 141 11.96 30.29 2.70
CA SER A 141 12.86 30.21 1.55
C SER A 141 13.07 28.75 1.09
N LEU A 142 13.29 27.83 2.04
CA LEU A 142 13.43 26.41 1.76
C LEU A 142 12.16 25.84 1.13
N ILE A 143 10.99 26.14 1.70
CA ILE A 143 9.68 25.72 1.19
C ILE A 143 9.46 26.24 -0.23
N ALA A 144 9.75 27.51 -0.50
CA ALA A 144 9.59 28.11 -1.82
C ALA A 144 10.48 27.43 -2.89
N ARG A 145 11.73 27.15 -2.55
CA ARG A 145 12.66 26.42 -3.44
C ARG A 145 12.22 24.99 -3.68
N THR A 146 11.76 24.30 -2.63
CA THR A 146 11.22 22.95 -2.75
C THR A 146 10.01 22.94 -3.66
N ARG A 147 9.06 23.84 -3.48
CA ARG A 147 7.87 23.98 -4.33
C ARG A 147 8.20 24.22 -5.80
N THR A 148 9.19 25.03 -6.08
CA THR A 148 9.67 25.27 -7.46
C THR A 148 10.24 24.01 -8.07
N ALA A 149 11.14 23.33 -7.36
CA ALA A 149 11.73 22.09 -7.81
C ALA A 149 10.70 20.97 -7.99
N HIS A 150 9.70 20.88 -7.11
CA HIS A 150 8.59 19.94 -7.22
C HIS A 150 7.79 20.17 -8.51
N ARG A 151 7.45 21.41 -8.84
CA ARG A 151 6.73 21.73 -10.09
C ARG A 151 7.53 21.37 -11.33
N GLU A 152 8.83 21.63 -11.34
CA GLU A 152 9.72 21.31 -12.44
C GLU A 152 9.83 19.78 -12.65
N LEU A 153 10.03 19.04 -11.57
CA LEU A 153 10.12 17.57 -11.61
C LEU A 153 8.80 16.93 -12.01
N ALA A 154 7.69 17.39 -11.45
CA ALA A 154 6.36 16.89 -11.79
C ALA A 154 6.05 17.11 -13.28
N ALA A 155 6.39 18.29 -13.82
CA ALA A 155 6.23 18.57 -15.26
C ALA A 155 7.10 17.65 -16.11
N ALA A 156 8.35 17.39 -15.72
CA ALA A 156 9.26 16.49 -16.44
C ALA A 156 8.76 15.03 -16.40
N ILE A 157 8.24 14.56 -15.25
CA ILE A 157 7.65 13.22 -15.12
C ILE A 157 6.42 13.10 -16.02
N GLN A 158 5.54 14.10 -16.01
CA GLN A 158 4.34 14.10 -16.84
C GLN A 158 4.69 14.03 -18.35
N GLN A 159 5.62 14.84 -18.79
CA GLN A 159 6.11 14.78 -20.19
C GLN A 159 6.70 13.42 -20.56
N GLY A 160 7.43 12.78 -19.63
CA GLY A 160 7.97 11.44 -19.83
C GLY A 160 6.86 10.38 -19.93
N ARG A 161 5.81 10.48 -19.13
CA ARG A 161 4.63 9.59 -19.16
C ARG A 161 3.82 9.74 -20.43
N ASP A 162 3.54 10.97 -20.85
CA ASP A 162 2.81 11.26 -22.09
C ASP A 162 3.54 10.65 -23.29
N ARG A 163 4.87 10.75 -23.32
CA ARG A 163 5.69 10.12 -24.36
C ARG A 163 5.62 8.59 -24.34
N LEU A 164 5.59 7.96 -23.16
CA LEU A 164 5.44 6.50 -23.04
C LEU A 164 4.02 6.06 -23.45
N LEU A 165 3.00 6.82 -23.13
CA LEU A 165 1.63 6.60 -23.58
C LEU A 165 1.50 6.70 -25.10
N GLU A 166 2.09 7.72 -25.72
CA GLU A 166 2.14 7.86 -27.18
C GLU A 166 2.82 6.65 -27.84
N LEU A 167 3.93 6.17 -27.28
CA LEU A 167 4.62 4.98 -27.78
C LEU A 167 3.81 3.70 -27.57
N ALA A 168 3.04 3.61 -26.49
CA ALA A 168 2.16 2.48 -26.21
C ALA A 168 0.91 2.47 -27.10
N THR A 169 0.32 3.63 -27.38
CA THR A 169 -0.89 3.77 -28.21
C THR A 169 -0.66 3.52 -29.70
N GLN A 170 0.59 3.58 -30.16
CA GLN A 170 0.94 3.18 -31.55
C GLN A 170 0.74 1.66 -31.81
N ARG A 171 0.43 0.85 -30.81
CA ARG A 171 0.09 -0.57 -30.92
C ARG A 171 -1.40 -0.81 -30.66
N ALA A 172 -2.28 -0.12 -31.35
CA ALA A 172 -3.74 -0.11 -31.13
C ALA A 172 -4.49 -1.36 -31.64
N ALA A 173 -4.03 -2.59 -31.43
CA ALA A 173 -4.84 -3.76 -31.78
C ALA A 173 -4.88 -4.94 -30.76
N PRO A 174 -4.03 -5.04 -29.72
CA PRO A 174 -4.14 -6.15 -28.79
C PRO A 174 -5.21 -5.97 -27.71
N ASP A 175 -5.69 -4.75 -27.42
CA ASP A 175 -6.52 -4.48 -26.24
C ASP A 175 -7.84 -5.26 -26.24
N ALA A 176 -8.57 -5.32 -27.35
CA ALA A 176 -9.84 -6.05 -27.42
C ALA A 176 -9.64 -7.58 -27.37
N LEU A 177 -8.57 -8.08 -27.99
CA LEU A 177 -8.22 -9.50 -27.94
C LEU A 177 -7.73 -9.90 -26.55
N LEU A 178 -6.90 -9.04 -25.93
CA LEU A 178 -6.40 -9.26 -24.59
C LEU A 178 -7.53 -9.21 -23.55
N GLN A 179 -8.44 -8.23 -23.64
CA GLN A 179 -9.62 -8.13 -22.77
C GLN A 179 -10.51 -9.36 -22.90
N ARG A 180 -10.75 -9.85 -24.13
CA ARG A 180 -11.52 -11.06 -24.34
C ARG A 180 -10.82 -12.27 -23.74
N ALA A 181 -9.53 -12.44 -23.98
CA ALA A 181 -8.75 -13.56 -23.42
C ALA A 181 -8.72 -13.53 -21.88
N LEU A 182 -8.59 -12.35 -21.27
CA LEU A 182 -8.67 -12.18 -19.81
C LEU A 182 -10.06 -12.53 -19.27
N HIS A 183 -11.11 -12.12 -19.97
CA HIS A 183 -12.48 -12.42 -19.55
C HIS A 183 -12.83 -13.90 -19.69
N GLU A 184 -12.35 -14.55 -20.75
CA GLU A 184 -12.47 -16.01 -20.93
C GLU A 184 -11.70 -16.76 -19.85
N ASP A 185 -10.49 -16.29 -19.50
CA ASP A 185 -9.68 -16.87 -18.44
C ASP A 185 -10.30 -16.65 -17.04
N ASP A 186 -10.89 -15.49 -16.76
CA ASP A 186 -11.53 -15.21 -15.47
C ASP A 186 -12.79 -16.06 -15.21
N GLY A 187 -13.42 -16.61 -16.24
CA GLY A 187 -14.63 -17.43 -16.14
C GLY A 187 -14.41 -18.95 -16.18
N ASP A 188 -13.17 -19.42 -16.18
CA ASP A 188 -12.85 -20.86 -16.34
C ASP A 188 -12.93 -21.63 -15.01
N ILE A 189 -14.17 -21.91 -14.57
CA ILE A 189 -14.46 -22.70 -13.35
C ILE A 189 -13.88 -24.12 -13.45
N ALA A 190 -13.81 -24.71 -14.66
CA ALA A 190 -13.29 -26.05 -14.83
C ALA A 190 -11.78 -26.11 -14.57
N ARG A 191 -11.04 -25.08 -14.98
CA ARG A 191 -9.62 -24.92 -14.68
C ARG A 191 -9.41 -24.76 -13.18
N ASP A 192 -10.18 -23.90 -12.52
CA ASP A 192 -10.02 -23.61 -11.08
C ASP A 192 -10.26 -24.90 -10.26
N ALA A 193 -11.32 -25.65 -10.59
CA ALA A 193 -11.58 -26.95 -9.97
C ALA A 193 -10.48 -27.99 -10.26
N PHE A 194 -9.90 -27.96 -11.45
CA PHE A 194 -8.77 -28.82 -11.79
C PHE A 194 -7.53 -28.48 -10.95
N LEU A 195 -7.20 -27.21 -10.80
CA LEU A 195 -6.04 -26.76 -10.02
C LEU A 195 -6.17 -27.12 -8.53
N LEU A 196 -7.37 -27.00 -7.94
CA LEU A 196 -7.60 -27.45 -6.57
C LEU A 196 -7.35 -28.95 -6.41
N LYS A 197 -7.87 -29.76 -7.33
CA LYS A 197 -7.61 -31.20 -7.33
C LYS A 197 -6.14 -31.55 -7.55
N LEU A 198 -5.45 -30.78 -8.39
CA LEU A 198 -4.02 -30.94 -8.61
C LEU A 198 -3.23 -30.69 -7.32
N PHE A 199 -3.55 -29.64 -6.57
CA PHE A 199 -2.92 -29.37 -5.28
C PHE A 199 -3.18 -30.48 -4.25
N GLU A 200 -4.39 -31.04 -4.22
CA GLU A 200 -4.70 -32.21 -3.37
C GLU A 200 -3.79 -33.40 -3.66
N GLN A 201 -3.40 -33.64 -4.94
CA GLN A 201 -2.48 -34.73 -5.31
C GLN A 201 -1.08 -34.53 -4.71
N PHE A 202 -0.68 -33.28 -4.45
CA PHE A 202 0.58 -32.95 -3.77
C PHE A 202 0.46 -32.91 -2.23
N GLY A 203 -0.71 -33.20 -1.68
CA GLY A 203 -0.98 -33.17 -0.25
C GLY A 203 -1.23 -31.76 0.29
N ILE A 204 -1.64 -30.83 -0.56
CA ILE A 204 -2.08 -29.50 -0.18
C ILE A 204 -3.60 -29.53 -0.05
N SER A 205 -4.12 -29.39 1.16
CA SER A 205 -5.55 -29.25 1.39
C SER A 205 -6.04 -27.86 1.05
N ALA A 206 -7.23 -27.75 0.48
CA ALA A 206 -7.88 -26.51 0.17
C ALA A 206 -9.18 -26.38 0.97
N GLU A 207 -9.29 -25.39 1.83
CA GLU A 207 -10.49 -25.07 2.62
C GLU A 207 -11.09 -23.74 2.13
N ASP A 208 -12.39 -23.74 1.86
CA ASP A 208 -13.10 -22.53 1.42
C ASP A 208 -13.30 -21.59 2.61
N LEU A 209 -12.63 -20.44 2.61
CA LEU A 209 -12.84 -19.37 3.59
C LEU A 209 -13.98 -18.44 3.19
N SER A 210 -14.26 -18.33 1.90
CA SER A 210 -15.38 -17.59 1.30
C SER A 210 -15.65 -18.11 -0.11
N ASP A 211 -16.64 -17.56 -0.80
CA ASP A 211 -17.00 -17.93 -2.18
C ASP A 211 -15.83 -17.74 -3.16
N THR A 212 -14.84 -16.93 -2.85
CA THR A 212 -13.72 -16.61 -3.74
C THR A 212 -12.34 -16.81 -3.13
N ILE A 213 -12.25 -17.21 -1.85
CA ILE A 213 -10.96 -17.35 -1.14
C ILE A 213 -10.84 -18.76 -0.58
N HIS A 214 -9.72 -19.39 -0.88
CA HIS A 214 -9.33 -20.71 -0.38
C HIS A 214 -8.13 -20.59 0.55
N LEU A 215 -8.11 -21.35 1.63
CA LEU A 215 -6.92 -21.59 2.44
C LEU A 215 -6.22 -22.83 1.92
N LEU A 216 -5.01 -22.68 1.45
CA LEU A 216 -4.14 -23.77 1.02
C LEU A 216 -3.23 -24.15 2.18
N ASP A 217 -3.37 -25.37 2.69
CA ASP A 217 -2.57 -25.88 3.80
C ASP A 217 -1.67 -27.03 3.33
N PRO A 218 -0.32 -26.89 3.46
CA PRO A 218 0.63 -27.87 3.05
C PRO A 218 0.88 -28.98 4.10
N GLU A 219 -0.02 -29.20 5.05
CA GLU A 219 0.19 -30.16 6.16
C GLU A 219 0.64 -31.54 5.71
N TYR A 220 0.14 -32.00 4.54
CA TYR A 220 0.45 -33.32 3.97
C TYR A 220 1.29 -33.23 2.69
N LEU A 221 2.05 -32.15 2.54
CA LEU A 221 2.84 -31.90 1.34
C LEU A 221 3.82 -33.05 1.05
N SER A 222 3.70 -33.64 -0.12
CA SER A 222 4.45 -34.84 -0.54
C SER A 222 5.90 -34.55 -0.95
N THR A 223 6.26 -33.27 -1.17
CA THR A 223 7.60 -32.86 -1.60
C THR A 223 8.00 -31.53 -1.00
N GLU A 224 9.19 -31.46 -0.38
CA GLU A 224 9.74 -30.23 0.19
C GLU A 224 10.09 -29.17 -0.88
N ALA A 225 10.18 -29.57 -2.14
CA ALA A 225 10.53 -28.67 -3.25
C ALA A 225 9.32 -27.91 -3.83
N PHE A 226 8.12 -28.08 -3.27
CA PHE A 226 6.93 -27.38 -3.78
C PHE A 226 7.02 -25.87 -3.43
N PRO A 227 6.92 -24.98 -4.44
CA PRO A 227 7.15 -23.55 -4.22
C PRO A 227 5.99 -22.88 -3.45
N GLY A 228 6.30 -21.84 -2.67
CA GLY A 228 5.32 -20.90 -2.13
C GLY A 228 4.81 -21.19 -0.73
N PHE A 229 5.27 -22.25 -0.05
CA PHE A 229 4.85 -22.61 1.31
C PHE A 229 5.95 -22.44 2.38
N GLU A 230 6.98 -21.65 2.11
CA GLU A 230 8.09 -21.42 3.03
C GLU A 230 7.65 -20.87 4.40
N ASN A 231 6.47 -20.23 4.44
CA ASN A 231 5.89 -19.61 5.64
C ASN A 231 4.59 -20.28 6.11
N GLY A 232 4.32 -21.53 5.70
CA GLY A 232 3.11 -22.27 6.09
C GLY A 232 1.87 -21.97 5.22
N PRO A 233 0.64 -22.19 5.75
CA PRO A 233 -0.60 -22.04 4.99
C PRO A 233 -0.78 -20.69 4.34
N ARG A 234 -1.37 -20.66 3.13
CA ARG A 234 -1.55 -19.45 2.31
C ARG A 234 -3.00 -19.28 1.88
N GLN A 235 -3.50 -18.05 1.95
CA GLN A 235 -4.76 -17.71 1.31
C GLN A 235 -4.56 -17.49 -0.18
N ALA A 236 -5.46 -18.03 -0.99
CA ALA A 236 -5.40 -17.96 -2.44
C ALA A 236 -6.78 -17.69 -3.04
N THR A 237 -6.80 -17.11 -4.22
CA THR A 237 -8.01 -16.87 -5.00
C THR A 237 -7.77 -17.08 -6.48
N PHE A 238 -8.81 -17.49 -7.19
CA PHE A 238 -8.85 -17.51 -8.66
C PHE A 238 -9.62 -16.29 -9.21
N ASP A 239 -10.28 -15.53 -8.33
CA ASP A 239 -11.03 -14.35 -8.70
C ASP A 239 -10.14 -13.10 -8.77
N ARG A 240 -10.05 -12.48 -9.96
CA ARG A 240 -9.24 -11.28 -10.21
C ARG A 240 -9.72 -10.08 -9.39
N ALA A 241 -11.04 -9.93 -9.20
CA ALA A 241 -11.57 -8.80 -8.44
C ALA A 241 -11.17 -8.89 -6.97
N THR A 242 -11.21 -10.08 -6.38
CA THR A 242 -10.71 -10.36 -5.03
C THR A 242 -9.20 -10.10 -4.94
N ALA A 243 -8.41 -10.59 -5.91
CA ALA A 243 -6.96 -10.39 -5.92
C ALA A 243 -6.56 -8.92 -6.02
N LEU A 244 -7.28 -8.11 -6.78
CA LEU A 244 -7.02 -6.67 -6.90
C LEU A 244 -7.34 -5.88 -5.62
N THR A 245 -8.21 -6.42 -4.76
CA THR A 245 -8.61 -5.75 -3.52
C THR A 245 -7.86 -6.26 -2.29
N ARG A 246 -7.19 -7.43 -2.39
CA ARG A 246 -6.54 -8.11 -1.29
C ARG A 246 -5.11 -8.53 -1.65
N GLU A 247 -4.13 -7.76 -1.18
CA GLU A 247 -2.70 -8.03 -1.40
C GLU A 247 -2.17 -9.23 -0.60
N ASP A 248 -2.90 -9.65 0.44
CA ASP A 248 -2.54 -10.77 1.31
C ASP A 248 -3.00 -12.13 0.76
N VAL A 249 -3.69 -12.14 -0.38
CA VAL A 249 -4.22 -13.35 -1.04
C VAL A 249 -3.47 -13.60 -2.34
N LEU A 250 -2.98 -14.82 -2.54
CA LEU A 250 -2.29 -15.23 -3.76
C LEU A 250 -3.29 -15.32 -4.92
N PHE A 251 -2.99 -14.68 -6.02
CA PHE A 251 -3.76 -14.82 -7.24
C PHE A 251 -3.24 -16.01 -8.06
N LEU A 252 -3.99 -17.10 -8.11
CA LEU A 252 -3.59 -18.32 -8.77
C LEU A 252 -4.06 -18.35 -10.23
N ARG A 253 -3.09 -18.41 -11.14
CA ARG A 253 -3.27 -18.58 -12.57
C ARG A 253 -2.25 -19.58 -13.09
N LEU A 254 -2.38 -20.02 -14.35
CA LEU A 254 -1.48 -21.01 -14.95
C LEU A 254 -0.01 -20.58 -14.96
N ASP A 255 0.27 -19.29 -14.93
CA ASP A 255 1.61 -18.69 -14.87
C ASP A 255 2.14 -18.51 -13.45
N HIS A 256 1.31 -18.76 -12.42
CA HIS A 256 1.76 -18.64 -11.04
C HIS A 256 2.77 -19.74 -10.67
N PRO A 257 3.89 -19.42 -9.96
CA PRO A 257 4.93 -20.41 -9.65
C PRO A 257 4.44 -21.67 -8.95
N MET A 258 3.46 -21.55 -8.04
CA MET A 258 2.86 -22.72 -7.37
C MET A 258 2.10 -23.62 -8.35
N VAL A 259 1.43 -23.05 -9.34
CA VAL A 259 0.69 -23.81 -10.38
C VAL A 259 1.68 -24.45 -11.35
N GLN A 260 2.70 -23.70 -11.77
CA GLN A 260 3.76 -24.23 -12.63
C GLN A 260 4.55 -25.36 -11.96
N GLY A 261 4.74 -25.29 -10.64
CA GLY A 261 5.40 -26.33 -9.85
C GLY A 261 4.56 -27.59 -9.67
N ALA A 262 3.24 -27.49 -9.85
CA ALA A 262 2.29 -28.62 -9.76
C ALA A 262 2.00 -29.26 -11.12
N LEU A 263 2.19 -28.54 -12.23
CA LEU A 263 2.02 -29.03 -13.60
C LEU A 263 3.28 -29.76 -14.10
#